data_44c8a89ee73ceea5df93d1118ce1f37f
#
_entry.id   44c8a89ee73ceea5df93d1118ce1f37f
#
_cell.length_a   1.000
_cell.length_b   1.000
_cell.length_c   1.000
_cell.angle_alpha   90.00
_cell.angle_beta   90.00
_cell.angle_gamma   90.00
#
_symmetry.space_group_name_H-M   'P 1'
#
loop_
_entity.id
_entity.type
_entity.pdbx_description
1 polymer ?
#
loop_
_entity_poly.entity_id
_entity_poly.type
_entity_poly.pdbx_seq_one_letter_code
_entity_poly.pdbx_strand_id
1 'polypeptide(L)'
;MLQATQNDETLKSVPKAASWLGGLGLAPFVYFALVVEHLDLGMKVSASFALVAYGAVILSFLGGIHWGLAMASATVSWSRLGLSTLPSLIAWAALIIPFAQGVLLLAISFACALAIDWRATNVGEVPAWYPKLRWPLTVVTIIALIAGLRIV
;
A
#
# COMPACT_ATOMS: atom_id res chain seq x y z
N MET A 1 9.83 -33.49 15.72
CA MET A 1 10.82 -32.40 15.85
C MET A 1 11.12 -31.73 14.50
N LEU A 2 11.43 -32.47 13.43
CA LEU A 2 11.70 -31.93 12.08
C LEU A 2 10.51 -31.16 11.44
N GLN A 3 9.27 -31.61 11.63
CA GLN A 3 8.08 -30.92 11.11
C GLN A 3 7.79 -29.57 11.82
N ALA A 4 8.12 -29.45 13.10
CA ALA A 4 7.95 -28.20 13.84
C ALA A 4 8.96 -27.12 13.40
N THR A 5 10.21 -27.51 13.11
CA THR A 5 11.24 -26.60 12.58
C THR A 5 10.93 -26.16 11.13
N GLN A 6 10.39 -27.07 10.31
CA GLN A 6 10.01 -26.77 8.95
C GLN A 6 8.80 -25.81 8.86
N ASN A 7 7.83 -25.95 9.80
CA ASN A 7 6.72 -25.01 9.94
C ASN A 7 7.19 -23.62 10.41
N ASP A 8 8.17 -23.54 11.30
CA ASP A 8 8.67 -22.27 11.83
C ASP A 8 9.48 -21.49 10.77
N GLU A 9 10.20 -22.17 9.88
CA GLU A 9 10.88 -21.54 8.74
C GLU A 9 9.91 -21.06 7.66
N THR A 10 8.84 -21.81 7.39
CA THR A 10 7.81 -21.40 6.42
C THR A 10 7.03 -20.18 6.91
N LEU A 11 6.84 -20.03 8.22
CA LEU A 11 6.19 -18.83 8.82
C LEU A 11 7.06 -17.57 8.78
N LYS A 12 8.38 -17.70 8.57
CA LYS A 12 9.33 -16.58 8.49
C LYS A 12 9.65 -16.14 7.06
N SER A 13 9.36 -16.96 6.07
CA SER A 13 9.60 -16.67 4.66
C SER A 13 8.36 -16.05 3.99
N VAL A 14 8.57 -15.08 3.10
CA VAL A 14 7.47 -14.50 2.32
C VAL A 14 6.91 -15.54 1.37
N PRO A 15 5.59 -15.84 1.39
CA PRO A 15 4.99 -16.77 0.45
C PRO A 15 5.20 -16.32 -1.00
N LYS A 16 5.55 -17.25 -1.90
CA LYS A 16 5.78 -16.95 -3.32
C LYS A 16 4.59 -16.22 -3.96
N ALA A 17 3.37 -16.68 -3.66
CA ALA A 17 2.15 -16.02 -4.16
C ALA A 17 2.05 -14.55 -3.72
N ALA A 18 2.37 -14.24 -2.46
CA ALA A 18 2.35 -12.88 -1.95
C ALA A 18 3.41 -12.00 -2.62
N SER A 19 4.61 -12.54 -2.86
CA SER A 19 5.69 -11.84 -3.57
C SER A 19 5.30 -11.54 -5.03
N TRP A 20 4.74 -12.52 -5.75
CA TRP A 20 4.31 -12.35 -7.13
C TRP A 20 3.14 -11.36 -7.25
N LEU A 21 2.09 -11.52 -6.47
CA LEU A 21 0.92 -10.64 -6.51
C LEU A 21 1.28 -9.22 -6.05
N GLY A 22 2.09 -9.10 -4.99
CA GLY A 22 2.59 -7.79 -4.54
C GLY A 22 3.46 -7.11 -5.60
N GLY A 23 4.37 -7.85 -6.24
CA GLY A 23 5.19 -7.34 -7.34
C GLY A 23 4.36 -6.89 -8.55
N LEU A 24 3.37 -7.70 -8.96
CA LEU A 24 2.44 -7.32 -10.03
C LEU A 24 1.62 -6.07 -9.67
N GLY A 25 1.29 -5.89 -8.39
CA GLY A 25 0.64 -4.68 -7.89
C GLY A 25 1.49 -3.40 -8.04
N LEU A 26 2.80 -3.51 -8.23
CA LEU A 26 3.66 -2.36 -8.53
C LEU A 26 3.66 -1.99 -10.02
N ALA A 27 3.24 -2.88 -10.91
CA ALA A 27 3.35 -2.67 -12.36
C ALA A 27 2.70 -1.35 -12.84
N PRO A 28 1.47 -0.96 -12.41
CA PRO A 28 0.90 0.32 -12.80
C PRO A 28 1.69 1.51 -12.29
N PHE A 29 2.22 1.46 -11.06
CA PHE A 29 3.04 2.56 -10.52
C PHE A 29 4.30 2.77 -11.35
N VAL A 30 5.03 1.69 -11.64
CA VAL A 30 6.27 1.73 -12.44
C VAL A 30 5.95 2.17 -13.88
N TYR A 31 4.88 1.63 -14.47
CA TYR A 31 4.46 2.01 -15.81
C TYR A 31 4.22 3.52 -15.92
N PHE A 32 3.37 4.09 -15.08
CA PHE A 32 3.08 5.52 -15.13
C PHE A 32 4.29 6.39 -14.80
N ALA A 33 5.15 5.97 -13.87
CA ALA A 33 6.37 6.70 -13.54
C ALA A 33 7.37 6.76 -14.71
N LEU A 34 7.45 5.71 -15.54
CA LEU A 34 8.38 5.63 -16.67
C LEU A 34 7.83 6.24 -17.97
N VAL A 35 6.54 6.03 -18.24
CA VAL A 35 5.95 6.38 -19.53
C VAL A 35 5.55 7.86 -19.61
N VAL A 36 5.30 8.48 -18.47
CA VAL A 36 4.75 9.83 -18.36
C VAL A 36 5.58 10.90 -19.08
N GLU A 37 6.90 10.79 -19.08
CA GLU A 37 7.77 11.77 -19.74
C GLU A 37 7.64 11.77 -21.28
N HIS A 38 7.21 10.65 -21.85
CA HIS A 38 7.08 10.42 -23.29
C HIS A 38 5.67 10.71 -23.85
N LEU A 39 4.72 11.08 -22.97
CA LEU A 39 3.35 11.35 -23.35
C LEU A 39 3.17 12.81 -23.79
N ASP A 40 2.21 13.05 -24.70
CA ASP A 40 1.73 14.40 -24.95
C ASP A 40 0.91 14.96 -23.79
N LEU A 41 0.62 16.26 -23.79
CA LEU A 41 0.00 16.96 -22.67
C LEU A 41 -1.36 16.35 -22.25
N GLY A 42 -2.19 15.96 -23.21
CA GLY A 42 -3.51 15.38 -22.93
C GLY A 42 -3.41 14.02 -22.26
N MET A 43 -2.50 13.17 -22.72
CA MET A 43 -2.22 11.87 -22.13
C MET A 43 -1.54 11.98 -20.77
N LYS A 44 -0.68 12.98 -20.55
CA LYS A 44 -0.09 13.26 -19.23
C LYS A 44 -1.14 13.49 -18.17
N VAL A 45 -2.15 14.31 -18.44
CA VAL A 45 -3.26 14.57 -17.50
C VAL A 45 -3.98 13.28 -17.12
N SER A 46 -4.30 12.44 -18.13
CA SER A 46 -4.96 11.15 -17.88
C SER A 46 -4.08 10.18 -17.09
N ALA A 47 -2.78 10.12 -17.40
CA ALA A 47 -1.82 9.29 -16.70
C ALA A 47 -1.61 9.73 -15.23
N SER A 48 -1.60 11.05 -14.99
CA SER A 48 -1.52 11.61 -13.64
C SER A 48 -2.71 11.20 -12.79
N PHE A 49 -3.92 11.35 -13.35
CA PHE A 49 -5.13 10.92 -12.67
C PHE A 49 -5.12 9.40 -12.39
N ALA A 50 -4.73 8.59 -13.37
CA ALA A 50 -4.66 7.14 -13.23
C ALA A 50 -3.66 6.72 -12.14
N LEU A 51 -2.51 7.40 -12.04
CA LEU A 51 -1.51 7.15 -11.00
C LEU A 51 -2.07 7.40 -9.59
N VAL A 52 -2.71 8.55 -9.38
CA VAL A 52 -3.31 8.90 -8.08
C VAL A 52 -4.50 7.98 -7.77
N ALA A 53 -5.35 7.69 -8.76
CA ALA A 53 -6.49 6.80 -8.60
C ALA A 53 -6.04 5.37 -8.21
N TYR A 54 -4.99 4.85 -8.87
CA TYR A 54 -4.45 3.55 -8.50
C TYR A 54 -3.83 3.56 -7.09
N GLY A 55 -3.09 4.62 -6.74
CA GLY A 55 -2.58 4.81 -5.37
C GLY A 55 -3.70 4.82 -4.34
N ALA A 56 -4.81 5.51 -4.63
CA ALA A 56 -5.98 5.56 -3.75
C ALA A 56 -6.62 4.16 -3.57
N VAL A 57 -6.74 3.38 -4.65
CA VAL A 57 -7.27 1.99 -4.59
C VAL A 57 -6.37 1.11 -3.71
N ILE A 58 -5.05 1.17 -3.89
CA ILE A 58 -4.12 0.38 -3.09
C ILE A 58 -4.14 0.82 -1.62
N LEU A 59 -4.18 2.12 -1.33
CA LEU A 59 -4.28 2.61 0.05
C LEU A 59 -5.58 2.15 0.71
N SER A 60 -6.71 2.18 -0.01
CA SER A 60 -8.00 1.66 0.47
C SER A 60 -7.94 0.16 0.76
N PHE A 61 -7.28 -0.61 -0.11
CA PHE A 61 -7.06 -2.05 0.09
C PHE A 61 -6.28 -2.32 1.38
N LEU A 62 -5.26 -1.52 1.69
CA LEU A 62 -4.50 -1.64 2.94
C LEU A 62 -5.38 -1.38 4.17
N GLY A 63 -6.25 -0.38 4.12
CA GLY A 63 -7.27 -0.17 5.15
C GLY A 63 -8.18 -1.38 5.33
N GLY A 64 -8.59 -2.02 4.23
CA GLY A 64 -9.38 -3.24 4.24
C GLY A 64 -8.68 -4.43 4.92
N ILE A 65 -7.35 -4.55 4.81
CA ILE A 65 -6.59 -5.58 5.54
C ILE A 65 -6.75 -5.35 7.06
N HIS A 66 -6.55 -4.13 7.55
CA HIS A 66 -6.71 -3.80 8.96
C HIS A 66 -8.15 -3.95 9.46
N TRP A 67 -9.14 -3.67 8.60
CA TRP A 67 -10.53 -3.97 8.87
C TRP A 67 -10.74 -5.48 9.10
N GLY A 68 -10.21 -6.31 8.20
CA GLY A 68 -10.27 -7.77 8.33
C GLY A 68 -9.62 -8.28 9.62
N LEU A 69 -8.44 -7.75 9.98
CA LEU A 69 -7.76 -8.08 11.23
C LEU A 69 -8.59 -7.66 12.46
N ALA A 70 -9.24 -6.49 12.41
CA ALA A 70 -10.13 -6.04 13.48
C ALA A 70 -11.34 -6.95 13.65
N MET A 71 -11.93 -7.44 12.56
CA MET A 71 -13.04 -8.40 12.61
C MET A 71 -12.63 -9.78 13.11
N ALA A 72 -11.41 -10.22 12.81
CA ALA A 72 -10.89 -11.52 13.25
C ALA A 72 -10.40 -11.52 14.71
N SER A 73 -10.33 -10.35 15.36
CA SER A 73 -9.91 -10.26 16.75
C SER A 73 -11.00 -10.74 17.72
N ALA A 74 -10.59 -11.30 18.88
CA ALA A 74 -11.52 -11.80 19.90
C ALA A 74 -12.45 -10.68 20.45
N THR A 75 -12.01 -9.42 20.42
CA THR A 75 -12.78 -8.25 20.84
C THR A 75 -12.81 -7.21 19.71
N VAL A 76 -13.97 -7.04 19.11
CA VAL A 76 -14.17 -6.02 18.08
C VAL A 76 -14.39 -4.66 18.76
N SER A 77 -13.54 -3.68 18.45
CA SER A 77 -13.64 -2.33 19.02
C SER A 77 -13.99 -1.29 17.96
N TRP A 78 -14.84 -0.33 18.31
CA TRP A 78 -15.20 0.80 17.46
C TRP A 78 -13.98 1.58 16.97
N SER A 79 -12.97 1.78 17.83
CA SER A 79 -11.75 2.50 17.47
C SER A 79 -10.93 1.74 16.42
N ARG A 80 -10.79 0.43 16.51
CA ARG A 80 -10.04 -0.38 15.52
C ARG A 80 -10.73 -0.37 14.16
N LEU A 81 -12.05 -0.58 14.14
CA LEU A 81 -12.83 -0.51 12.89
C LEU A 81 -12.81 0.91 12.31
N GLY A 82 -13.01 1.95 13.12
CA GLY A 82 -12.97 3.33 12.67
C GLY A 82 -11.61 3.74 12.10
N LEU A 83 -10.51 3.38 12.77
CA LEU A 83 -9.16 3.67 12.28
C LEU A 83 -8.83 2.95 10.96
N SER A 84 -9.37 1.74 10.76
CA SER A 84 -9.14 0.99 9.52
C SER A 84 -9.89 1.56 8.30
N THR A 85 -10.89 2.43 8.49
CA THR A 85 -11.56 3.14 7.39
C THR A 85 -10.84 4.42 6.97
N LEU A 86 -9.99 4.98 7.83
CA LEU A 86 -9.28 6.24 7.53
C LEU A 86 -8.45 6.19 6.23
N PRO A 87 -7.71 5.10 5.91
CA PRO A 87 -6.98 5.02 4.65
C PRO A 87 -7.87 5.21 3.42
N SER A 88 -9.10 4.67 3.44
CA SER A 88 -10.06 4.84 2.33
C SER A 88 -10.58 6.26 2.22
N LEU A 89 -10.84 6.93 3.34
CA LEU A 89 -11.27 8.34 3.33
C LEU A 89 -10.15 9.27 2.87
N ILE A 90 -8.92 9.03 3.30
CA ILE A 90 -7.73 9.78 2.86
C ILE A 90 -7.48 9.52 1.37
N ALA A 91 -7.60 8.28 0.92
CA ALA A 91 -7.48 7.92 -0.48
C ALA A 91 -8.51 8.67 -1.36
N TRP A 92 -9.76 8.73 -0.91
CA TRP A 92 -10.80 9.52 -1.58
C TRP A 92 -10.46 11.02 -1.59
N ALA A 93 -10.03 11.59 -0.47
CA ALA A 93 -9.63 12.98 -0.38
C ALA A 93 -8.49 13.32 -1.36
N ALA A 94 -7.52 12.40 -1.54
CA ALA A 94 -6.41 12.58 -2.48
C ALA A 94 -6.86 12.71 -3.95
N LEU A 95 -8.05 12.19 -4.30
CA LEU A 95 -8.60 12.29 -5.66
C LEU A 95 -9.29 13.63 -5.97
N ILE A 96 -9.70 14.37 -4.94
CA ILE A 96 -10.49 15.61 -5.09
C ILE A 96 -9.68 16.87 -4.86
N ILE A 97 -8.46 16.76 -4.33
CA ILE A 97 -7.54 17.88 -4.13
C ILE A 97 -6.58 18.03 -5.34
N PRO A 98 -5.85 19.16 -5.47
CA PRO A 98 -4.90 19.33 -6.56
C PRO A 98 -3.86 18.21 -6.61
N PHE A 99 -3.47 17.81 -7.83
CA PHE A 99 -2.65 16.62 -8.11
C PHE A 99 -1.41 16.49 -7.21
N ALA A 100 -0.59 17.55 -7.11
CA ALA A 100 0.64 17.49 -6.31
C ALA A 100 0.36 17.23 -4.82
N GLN A 101 -0.70 17.84 -4.28
CA GLN A 101 -1.13 17.63 -2.89
C GLN A 101 -1.68 16.21 -2.69
N GLY A 102 -2.43 15.69 -3.67
CA GLY A 102 -2.95 14.32 -3.67
C GLY A 102 -1.82 13.29 -3.64
N VAL A 103 -0.79 13.47 -4.47
CA VAL A 103 0.41 12.63 -4.49
C VAL A 103 1.12 12.66 -3.13
N LEU A 104 1.36 13.84 -2.56
CA LEU A 104 2.02 13.97 -1.25
C LEU A 104 1.19 13.32 -0.14
N LEU A 105 -0.13 13.54 -0.15
CA LEU A 105 -1.04 12.93 0.82
C LEU A 105 -0.98 11.40 0.75
N LEU A 106 -1.00 10.82 -0.47
CA LEU A 106 -0.85 9.37 -0.65
C LEU A 106 0.52 8.88 -0.18
N ALA A 107 1.62 9.56 -0.55
CA ALA A 107 2.96 9.16 -0.16
C ALA A 107 3.14 9.10 1.37
N ILE A 108 2.67 10.14 2.08
CA ILE A 108 2.66 10.18 3.54
C ILE A 108 1.79 9.04 4.11
N SER A 109 0.61 8.83 3.53
CA SER A 109 -0.31 7.80 4.00
C SER A 109 0.25 6.38 3.80
N PHE A 110 0.96 6.12 2.72
CA PHE A 110 1.67 4.84 2.51
C PHE A 110 2.78 4.63 3.55
N ALA A 111 3.53 5.68 3.91
CA ALA A 111 4.54 5.60 4.97
C ALA A 111 3.89 5.33 6.35
N CYS A 112 2.78 6.01 6.65
CA CYS A 112 2.01 5.75 7.88
C CYS A 112 1.44 4.32 7.90
N ALA A 113 0.89 3.83 6.78
CA ALA A 113 0.41 2.45 6.68
C ALA A 113 1.52 1.43 6.95
N LEU A 114 2.74 1.66 6.43
CA LEU A 114 3.89 0.81 6.72
C LEU A 114 4.25 0.81 8.21
N ALA A 115 4.21 1.95 8.88
CA ALA A 115 4.45 2.05 10.32
C ALA A 115 3.39 1.29 11.13
N ILE A 116 2.13 1.35 10.70
CA ILE A 116 1.02 0.59 11.31
C ILE A 116 1.23 -0.92 11.09
N ASP A 117 1.60 -1.34 9.87
CA ASP A 117 1.91 -2.73 9.53
C ASP A 117 3.06 -3.27 10.41
N TRP A 118 4.10 -2.47 10.64
CA TRP A 118 5.21 -2.82 11.51
C TRP A 118 4.75 -3.03 12.96
N ARG A 119 3.92 -2.10 13.46
CA ARG A 119 3.33 -2.24 14.80
C ARG A 119 2.48 -3.50 14.91
N ALA A 120 1.62 -3.78 13.92
CA ALA A 120 0.78 -4.97 13.90
C ALA A 120 1.61 -6.27 13.94
N THR A 121 2.79 -6.27 13.30
CA THR A 121 3.74 -7.39 13.37
C THR A 121 4.33 -7.54 14.77
N ASN A 122 4.74 -6.45 15.40
CA ASN A 122 5.34 -6.48 16.73
C ASN A 122 4.37 -6.98 17.81
N VAL A 123 3.07 -6.76 17.62
CA VAL A 123 2.03 -7.27 18.54
C VAL A 123 1.46 -8.63 18.11
N GLY A 124 2.01 -9.23 17.05
CA GLY A 124 1.63 -10.58 16.60
C GLY A 124 0.31 -10.67 15.85
N GLU A 125 -0.25 -9.56 15.37
CA GLU A 125 -1.51 -9.54 14.59
C GLU A 125 -1.32 -9.99 13.15
N VAL A 126 -0.11 -9.84 12.61
CA VAL A 126 0.26 -10.26 11.26
C VAL A 126 1.55 -11.09 11.28
N PRO A 127 1.74 -11.97 10.29
CA PRO A 127 2.92 -12.84 10.22
C PRO A 127 4.24 -12.06 10.15
N ALA A 128 5.32 -12.62 10.69
CA ALA A 128 6.65 -12.01 10.73
C ALA A 128 7.26 -11.71 9.35
N TRP A 129 6.78 -12.37 8.29
CA TRP A 129 7.20 -12.10 6.90
C TRP A 129 6.53 -10.85 6.29
N TYR A 130 5.40 -10.40 6.84
CA TYR A 130 4.57 -9.34 6.24
C TYR A 130 5.34 -8.01 6.06
N PRO A 131 6.10 -7.48 7.04
CA PRO A 131 6.90 -6.26 6.83
C PRO A 131 7.98 -6.42 5.77
N LYS A 132 8.55 -7.62 5.62
CA LYS A 132 9.57 -7.90 4.60
C LYS A 132 9.01 -7.73 3.18
N LEU A 133 7.73 -8.08 2.99
CA LEU A 133 7.01 -7.83 1.74
C LEU A 133 6.62 -6.35 1.61
N ARG A 134 6.08 -5.76 2.67
CA ARG A 134 5.51 -4.41 2.64
C ARG A 134 6.53 -3.31 2.42
N TRP A 135 7.71 -3.44 3.04
CA TRP A 135 8.76 -2.44 2.93
C TRP A 135 9.13 -2.11 1.46
N PRO A 136 9.59 -3.08 0.63
CA PRO A 136 9.99 -2.78 -0.75
C PRO A 136 8.80 -2.28 -1.59
N LEU A 137 7.60 -2.84 -1.41
CA LEU A 137 6.42 -2.39 -2.12
C LEU A 137 6.08 -0.93 -1.81
N THR A 138 6.13 -0.53 -0.55
CA THR A 138 5.85 0.84 -0.11
C THR A 138 6.91 1.82 -0.64
N VAL A 139 8.19 1.47 -0.57
CA VAL A 139 9.28 2.32 -1.08
C VAL A 139 9.12 2.57 -2.58
N VAL A 140 8.90 1.52 -3.38
CA VAL A 140 8.70 1.66 -4.84
C VAL A 140 7.45 2.49 -5.14
N THR A 141 6.35 2.27 -4.41
CA THR A 141 5.11 3.06 -4.58
C THR A 141 5.35 4.55 -4.30
N ILE A 142 6.02 4.88 -3.20
CA ILE A 142 6.31 6.28 -2.85
C ILE A 142 7.23 6.93 -3.90
N ILE A 143 8.28 6.23 -4.34
CA ILE A 143 9.18 6.73 -5.38
C ILE A 143 8.41 6.98 -6.68
N ALA A 144 7.56 6.06 -7.11
CA ALA A 144 6.76 6.19 -8.32
C ALA A 144 5.76 7.36 -8.23
N LEU A 145 5.09 7.52 -7.08
CA LEU A 145 4.19 8.66 -6.84
C LEU A 145 4.93 9.99 -6.93
N ILE A 146 6.10 10.11 -6.28
CA ILE A 146 6.91 11.34 -6.31
C ILE A 146 7.49 11.58 -7.70
N ALA A 147 7.92 10.53 -8.42
CA ALA A 147 8.34 10.65 -9.81
C ALA A 147 7.20 11.20 -10.69
N GLY A 148 5.97 10.85 -10.40
CA GLY A 148 4.78 11.39 -11.05
C GLY A 148 4.61 12.91 -10.90
N LEU A 149 5.21 13.56 -9.89
CA LEU A 149 5.19 15.03 -9.77
C LEU A 149 5.92 15.77 -10.90
N ARG A 150 6.79 15.09 -11.65
CA ARG A 150 7.46 15.67 -12.83
C ARG A 150 6.51 15.90 -14.01
N ILE A 151 5.26 15.44 -13.89
CA ILE A 151 4.23 15.57 -14.93
C ILE A 151 3.66 16.98 -14.99
N VAL A 152 3.72 17.71 -13.89
CA VAL A 152 3.19 19.06 -13.69
C VAL A 152 4.31 20.07 -13.67
#